data_762b86da37cf59d5a8c47a106253bff2
#
_entry.id   762b86da37cf59d5a8c47a106253bff2
#
_cell.length_a   1.000
_cell.length_b   1.000
_cell.length_c   1.000
_cell.angle_alpha   90.00
_cell.angle_beta   90.00
_cell.angle_gamma   90.00
#
_symmetry.space_group_name_H-M   'P 1'
#
loop_
_entity.id
_entity.type
_entity.pdbx_description
1 polymer ?
#
loop_
_entity_poly.entity_id
_entity_poly.type
_entity_poly.pdbx_seq_one_letter_code
_entity_poly.pdbx_strand_id
1 'polypeptide(L)'
;KIFGQNEDIMSNIAVVNSITPYKVKNNSNINRYKDEKYAIADYQKILLDRQFLNYPIVLSTHITLFDTMFGRSKDSTFGFHQLCHSVIVLDEIQSYNNNKWGAMINFLKAYAQLLDIKIIIMSATLPNLELLTNNNAKAVRLINNREKYFNHRMFANRVKVNYELLNRKIGIAELEEHILQHKNKRILIEFIRKSSAEEFYAHISESAECPVRLITGDSSIQERKDIIADIENMQEVI
;
A
#
# COMPACT_ATOMS: atom_id res chain seq x y z
N LYS A 1 -11.05 -10.38 -3.99
CA LYS A 1 -12.05 -10.86 -4.98
C LYS A 1 -11.43 -11.67 -6.14
N ILE A 2 -10.09 -11.58 -6.37
CA ILE A 2 -9.42 -12.30 -7.47
C ILE A 2 -9.47 -13.82 -7.27
N PHE A 3 -9.33 -14.30 -6.04
CA PHE A 3 -9.30 -15.73 -5.73
C PHE A 3 -10.70 -16.31 -5.45
N GLY A 4 -11.76 -15.51 -5.59
CA GLY A 4 -13.15 -15.94 -5.39
C GLY A 4 -13.42 -16.43 -3.98
N GLN A 5 -14.29 -17.44 -3.88
CA GLN A 5 -14.64 -18.11 -2.64
C GLN A 5 -13.91 -19.45 -2.48
N ASN A 6 -12.75 -19.63 -3.12
CA ASN A 6 -11.99 -20.86 -3.00
C ASN A 6 -11.32 -20.90 -1.62
N GLU A 7 -11.91 -21.67 -0.70
CA GLU A 7 -11.44 -21.80 0.68
C GLU A 7 -10.03 -22.39 0.77
N ASP A 8 -9.66 -23.27 -0.14
CA ASP A 8 -8.33 -23.87 -0.17
C ASP A 8 -7.25 -22.83 -0.46
N ILE A 9 -7.48 -21.94 -1.44
CA ILE A 9 -6.55 -20.86 -1.74
C ILE A 9 -6.51 -19.88 -0.58
N MET A 10 -7.66 -19.46 -0.05
CA MET A 10 -7.72 -18.50 1.05
C MET A 10 -7.07 -19.01 2.32
N SER A 11 -7.10 -20.32 2.55
CA SER A 11 -6.44 -20.94 3.71
C SER A 11 -4.92 -20.91 3.64
N ASN A 12 -4.36 -20.76 2.45
CA ASN A 12 -2.93 -20.74 2.18
C ASN A 12 -2.34 -19.33 2.08
N ILE A 13 -3.17 -18.29 2.32
CA ILE A 13 -2.74 -16.89 2.31
C ILE A 13 -2.66 -16.38 3.74
N ALA A 14 -1.49 -15.89 4.13
CA ALA A 14 -1.31 -15.15 5.37
C ALA A 14 -1.14 -13.65 5.11
N VAL A 15 -1.79 -12.82 5.95
CA VAL A 15 -1.54 -11.38 6.01
C VAL A 15 -0.66 -11.11 7.22
N VAL A 16 0.60 -10.77 7.00
CA VAL A 16 1.59 -10.54 8.06
C VAL A 16 1.92 -9.06 8.11
N ASN A 17 1.31 -8.34 9.04
CA ASN A 17 1.57 -6.94 9.33
C ASN A 17 1.26 -6.65 10.81
N SER A 18 1.59 -5.45 11.28
CA SER A 18 1.40 -5.03 12.68
C SER A 18 -0.06 -4.82 13.09
N ILE A 19 -1.00 -4.76 12.12
CA ILE A 19 -2.39 -4.34 12.37
C ILE A 19 -3.38 -5.51 12.27
N THR A 20 -3.07 -6.50 11.43
CA THR A 20 -4.03 -7.59 11.15
C THR A 20 -4.10 -8.58 12.32
N PRO A 21 -5.27 -8.72 12.96
CA PRO A 21 -5.45 -9.68 14.06
C PRO A 21 -5.31 -11.11 13.55
N TYR A 22 -4.93 -11.99 14.44
CA TYR A 22 -4.82 -13.43 14.17
C TYR A 22 -6.20 -14.03 13.99
N LYS A 23 -6.43 -14.71 12.86
CA LYS A 23 -7.64 -15.50 12.65
C LYS A 23 -7.34 -16.95 12.97
N VAL A 24 -7.95 -17.47 14.00
CA VAL A 24 -7.99 -18.92 14.24
C VAL A 24 -8.99 -19.53 13.26
N LYS A 25 -8.58 -20.57 12.53
CA LYS A 25 -9.50 -21.28 11.64
C LYS A 25 -10.57 -21.96 12.51
N ASN A 26 -11.81 -21.50 12.41
CA ASN A 26 -12.95 -22.23 12.94
C ASN A 26 -13.22 -23.42 12.02
N ASN A 27 -12.62 -24.56 12.29
CA ASN A 27 -13.06 -25.80 11.70
C ASN A 27 -14.44 -26.11 12.29
N SER A 28 -15.49 -25.88 11.50
CA SER A 28 -16.91 -26.00 11.87
C SER A 28 -17.37 -27.42 12.31
N ASN A 29 -16.47 -28.38 12.45
CA ASN A 29 -16.81 -29.76 12.72
C ASN A 29 -16.25 -30.32 14.02
N ILE A 30 -15.84 -29.51 14.99
CA ILE A 30 -15.30 -30.10 16.20
C ILE A 30 -15.79 -29.38 17.45
N ASN A 31 -16.49 -30.09 18.29
CA ASN A 31 -16.65 -29.87 19.73
C ASN A 31 -15.30 -29.76 20.51
N ARG A 32 -14.18 -29.42 19.81
CA ARG A 32 -12.82 -29.36 20.36
C ARG A 32 -12.55 -28.10 21.18
N TYR A 33 -13.37 -27.07 21.08
CA TYR A 33 -13.16 -25.83 21.83
C TYR A 33 -13.64 -25.90 23.30
N LYS A 34 -13.92 -27.09 23.81
CA LYS A 34 -14.13 -27.24 25.26
C LYS A 34 -12.84 -27.29 26.06
N ASP A 35 -11.69 -27.49 25.40
CA ASP A 35 -10.39 -27.51 26.08
C ASP A 35 -9.57 -26.26 25.74
N GLU A 36 -9.48 -25.32 26.68
CA GLU A 36 -8.65 -24.09 26.57
C GLU A 36 -7.20 -24.39 26.15
N LYS A 37 -6.70 -25.56 26.54
CA LYS A 37 -5.33 -26.01 26.26
C LYS A 37 -5.08 -26.24 24.76
N TYR A 38 -6.06 -26.77 24.02
CA TYR A 38 -5.96 -26.97 22.57
C TYR A 38 -6.07 -25.62 21.82
N ALA A 39 -6.93 -24.72 22.27
CA ALA A 39 -7.06 -23.40 21.70
C ALA A 39 -5.76 -22.58 21.84
N ILE A 40 -5.08 -22.69 22.98
CA ILE A 40 -3.77 -22.04 23.22
C ILE A 40 -2.70 -22.64 22.31
N ALA A 41 -2.64 -23.96 22.15
CA ALA A 41 -1.66 -24.62 21.29
C ALA A 41 -1.85 -24.25 19.81
N ASP A 42 -3.08 -24.20 19.33
CA ASP A 42 -3.40 -23.77 17.96
C ASP A 42 -3.01 -22.30 17.74
N TYR A 43 -3.27 -21.43 18.71
CA TYR A 43 -2.86 -20.03 18.66
C TYR A 43 -1.34 -19.85 18.60
N GLN A 44 -0.60 -20.58 19.45
CA GLN A 44 0.87 -20.56 19.45
C GLN A 44 1.44 -21.04 18.12
N LYS A 45 0.87 -22.08 17.54
CA LYS A 45 1.26 -22.58 16.22
C LYS A 45 1.06 -21.52 15.14
N ILE A 46 -0.09 -20.87 15.11
CA ILE A 46 -0.37 -19.78 14.15
C ILE A 46 0.61 -18.64 14.30
N LEU A 47 0.96 -18.27 15.54
CA LEU A 47 1.97 -17.24 15.80
C LEU A 47 3.32 -17.63 15.20
N LEU A 48 3.78 -18.85 15.45
CA LEU A 48 5.05 -19.37 14.93
C LEU A 48 5.02 -19.44 13.40
N ASP A 49 3.96 -19.99 12.79
CA ASP A 49 3.83 -20.07 11.34
C ASP A 49 3.91 -18.69 10.68
N ARG A 50 3.35 -17.66 11.31
CA ARG A 50 3.47 -16.26 10.83
C ARG A 50 4.87 -15.70 11.01
N GLN A 51 5.49 -15.94 12.15
CA GLN A 51 6.85 -15.48 12.43
C GLN A 51 7.87 -16.12 11.51
N PHE A 52 7.67 -17.39 11.17
CA PHE A 52 8.49 -18.13 10.22
C PHE A 52 8.11 -17.91 8.76
N LEU A 53 7.07 -17.13 8.46
CA LEU A 53 6.50 -16.97 7.11
C LEU A 53 6.13 -18.31 6.45
N ASN A 54 5.68 -19.28 7.25
CA ASN A 54 5.39 -20.64 6.83
C ASN A 54 4.03 -20.76 6.11
N TYR A 55 3.85 -19.97 5.05
CA TYR A 55 2.67 -19.96 4.20
C TYR A 55 3.07 -19.90 2.73
N PRO A 56 2.37 -20.60 1.83
CA PRO A 56 2.63 -20.54 0.41
C PRO A 56 2.51 -19.14 -0.19
N ILE A 57 1.60 -18.33 0.34
CA ILE A 57 1.38 -16.94 -0.08
C ILE A 57 1.35 -16.05 1.15
N VAL A 58 2.25 -15.06 1.18
CA VAL A 58 2.32 -14.07 2.26
C VAL A 58 2.07 -12.68 1.69
N LEU A 59 1.06 -12.00 2.20
CA LEU A 59 0.83 -10.58 1.99
C LEU A 59 1.41 -9.81 3.17
N SER A 60 2.36 -8.94 2.90
CA SER A 60 3.07 -8.22 3.97
C SER A 60 3.35 -6.77 3.58
N THR A 61 3.86 -6.01 4.51
CA THR A 61 4.39 -4.67 4.25
C THR A 61 5.87 -4.75 3.87
N HIS A 62 6.34 -3.73 3.14
CA HIS A 62 7.77 -3.61 2.84
C HIS A 62 8.63 -3.54 4.11
N ILE A 63 8.10 -2.94 5.18
CA ILE A 63 8.81 -2.86 6.47
C ILE A 63 9.07 -4.27 7.01
N THR A 64 8.05 -5.13 7.04
CA THR A 64 8.19 -6.51 7.51
C THR A 64 9.15 -7.31 6.63
N LEU A 65 9.05 -7.18 5.31
CA LEU A 65 9.95 -7.86 4.39
C LEU A 65 11.41 -7.43 4.62
N PHE A 66 11.66 -6.14 4.66
CA PHE A 66 13.03 -5.64 4.85
C PHE A 66 13.56 -5.90 6.26
N ASP A 67 12.71 -5.94 7.27
CA ASP A 67 13.11 -6.38 8.61
C ASP A 67 13.48 -7.87 8.61
N THR A 68 12.77 -8.71 7.88
CA THR A 68 13.14 -10.12 7.69
C THR A 68 14.49 -10.27 6.96
N MET A 69 14.76 -9.43 5.96
CA MET A 69 16.00 -9.51 5.16
C MET A 69 17.20 -8.88 5.87
N PHE A 70 17.02 -7.79 6.61
CA PHE A 70 18.09 -6.93 7.13
C PHE A 70 18.00 -6.70 8.64
N GLY A 71 17.00 -7.23 9.31
CA GLY A 71 16.80 -7.08 10.74
C GLY A 71 17.95 -7.66 11.54
N ARG A 72 18.17 -7.11 12.72
CA ARG A 72 19.26 -7.52 13.62
C ARG A 72 18.80 -8.46 14.74
N SER A 73 17.49 -8.53 14.97
CA SER A 73 16.93 -9.40 16.00
C SER A 73 16.80 -10.83 15.47
N LYS A 74 16.89 -11.81 16.37
CA LYS A 74 16.63 -13.21 16.02
C LYS A 74 15.20 -13.39 15.49
N ASP A 75 14.25 -12.68 16.10
CA ASP A 75 12.82 -12.80 15.75
C ASP A 75 12.54 -12.28 14.35
N SER A 76 13.18 -11.19 13.92
CA SER A 76 12.98 -10.63 12.58
C SER A 76 13.55 -11.52 11.49
N THR A 77 14.62 -12.28 11.78
CA THR A 77 15.30 -13.09 10.77
C THR A 77 14.82 -14.54 10.69
N PHE A 78 13.90 -14.97 11.56
CA PHE A 78 13.41 -16.35 11.55
C PHE A 78 12.80 -16.77 10.20
N GLY A 79 12.04 -15.90 9.55
CA GLY A 79 11.42 -16.16 8.26
C GLY A 79 12.36 -16.09 7.06
N PHE A 80 13.64 -15.73 7.27
CA PHE A 80 14.58 -15.44 6.17
C PHE A 80 14.78 -16.63 5.23
N HIS A 81 14.87 -17.85 5.75
CA HIS A 81 15.06 -19.05 4.96
C HIS A 81 13.88 -19.36 4.01
N GLN A 82 12.67 -18.90 4.33
CA GLN A 82 11.48 -19.06 3.49
C GLN A 82 11.51 -18.17 2.24
N LEU A 83 12.40 -17.18 2.23
CA LEU A 83 12.59 -16.35 1.03
C LEU A 83 13.36 -17.08 -0.07
N CYS A 84 14.11 -18.16 0.25
CA CYS A 84 14.82 -18.95 -0.75
C CYS A 84 13.85 -19.54 -1.78
N HIS A 85 14.20 -19.46 -3.06
CA HIS A 85 13.40 -19.95 -4.20
C HIS A 85 11.99 -19.34 -4.30
N SER A 86 11.75 -18.21 -3.66
CA SER A 86 10.46 -17.53 -3.67
C SER A 86 10.30 -16.53 -4.82
N VAL A 87 9.07 -16.07 -5.02
CA VAL A 87 8.75 -14.91 -5.87
C VAL A 87 8.30 -13.78 -4.97
N ILE A 88 9.04 -12.68 -4.98
CA ILE A 88 8.71 -11.47 -4.22
C ILE A 88 8.14 -10.42 -5.17
N VAL A 89 6.93 -9.95 -4.88
CA VAL A 89 6.28 -8.86 -5.62
C VAL A 89 6.32 -7.61 -4.75
N LEU A 90 7.03 -6.58 -5.20
CA LEU A 90 7.10 -5.27 -4.57
C LEU A 90 6.19 -4.31 -5.33
N ASP A 91 5.10 -3.91 -4.72
CA ASP A 91 4.16 -2.95 -5.28
C ASP A 91 4.37 -1.56 -4.67
N GLU A 92 4.03 -0.52 -5.44
CA GLU A 92 4.13 0.89 -5.03
C GLU A 92 5.54 1.28 -4.53
N ILE A 93 6.58 0.82 -5.23
CA ILE A 93 7.97 1.05 -4.81
C ILE A 93 8.33 2.54 -4.69
N GLN A 94 7.62 3.42 -5.40
CA GLN A 94 7.85 4.87 -5.32
C GLN A 94 7.52 5.46 -3.94
N SER A 95 6.80 4.74 -3.09
CA SER A 95 6.52 5.15 -1.71
C SER A 95 7.76 5.10 -0.81
N TYR A 96 8.84 4.45 -1.25
CA TYR A 96 10.06 4.32 -0.48
C TYR A 96 10.96 5.55 -0.63
N ASN A 97 11.82 5.77 0.35
CA ASN A 97 12.75 6.88 0.34
C ASN A 97 13.68 6.86 -0.90
N ASN A 98 13.52 7.82 -1.78
CA ASN A 98 14.22 7.90 -3.07
C ASN A 98 15.75 7.92 -2.93
N ASN A 99 16.30 8.50 -1.86
CA ASN A 99 17.74 8.56 -1.63
C ASN A 99 18.38 7.19 -1.40
N LYS A 100 17.57 6.18 -1.05
CA LYS A 100 18.06 4.83 -0.76
C LYS A 100 17.80 3.83 -1.89
N TRP A 101 17.17 4.24 -2.96
CA TRP A 101 16.76 3.32 -4.03
C TRP A 101 17.94 2.58 -4.67
N GLY A 102 19.02 3.27 -5.01
CA GLY A 102 20.19 2.63 -5.60
C GLY A 102 20.77 1.52 -4.72
N ALA A 103 20.91 1.79 -3.42
CA ALA A 103 21.37 0.80 -2.45
C ALA A 103 20.38 -0.35 -2.34
N MET A 104 19.09 -0.06 -2.22
CA MET A 104 18.04 -1.07 -2.10
C MET A 104 17.98 -2.01 -3.31
N ILE A 105 18.02 -1.49 -4.53
CA ILE A 105 18.01 -2.30 -5.76
C ILE A 105 19.25 -3.18 -5.85
N ASN A 106 20.42 -2.67 -5.49
CA ASN A 106 21.66 -3.46 -5.47
C ASN A 106 21.58 -4.60 -4.45
N PHE A 107 21.02 -4.35 -3.25
CA PHE A 107 20.77 -5.39 -2.26
C PHE A 107 19.80 -6.44 -2.77
N LEU A 108 18.65 -6.02 -3.30
CA LEU A 108 17.66 -6.94 -3.85
C LEU A 108 18.25 -7.82 -4.96
N LYS A 109 19.11 -7.26 -5.82
CA LYS A 109 19.83 -8.02 -6.84
C LYS A 109 20.74 -9.07 -6.21
N ALA A 110 21.55 -8.70 -5.22
CA ALA A 110 22.44 -9.62 -4.54
C ALA A 110 21.69 -10.76 -3.87
N TYR A 111 20.60 -10.45 -3.16
CA TYR A 111 19.75 -11.48 -2.55
C TYR A 111 19.03 -12.36 -3.58
N ALA A 112 18.57 -11.78 -4.70
CA ALA A 112 17.97 -12.54 -5.78
C ALA A 112 18.94 -13.60 -6.33
N GLN A 113 20.22 -13.26 -6.48
CA GLN A 113 21.23 -14.18 -6.94
C GLN A 113 21.61 -15.23 -5.87
N LEU A 114 21.77 -14.79 -4.62
CA LEU A 114 22.21 -15.67 -3.51
C LEU A 114 21.17 -16.71 -3.14
N LEU A 115 19.89 -16.32 -3.11
CA LEU A 115 18.78 -17.13 -2.61
C LEU A 115 17.87 -17.66 -3.72
N ASP A 116 18.24 -17.46 -4.99
CA ASP A 116 17.42 -17.78 -6.18
C ASP A 116 15.99 -17.20 -6.08
N ILE A 117 15.88 -15.95 -5.69
CA ILE A 117 14.61 -15.25 -5.59
C ILE A 117 14.28 -14.57 -6.93
N LYS A 118 13.04 -14.65 -7.36
CA LYS A 118 12.52 -13.84 -8.48
C LYS A 118 11.84 -12.59 -7.93
N ILE A 119 12.34 -11.41 -8.30
CA ILE A 119 11.80 -10.13 -7.79
C ILE A 119 11.06 -9.42 -8.90
N ILE A 120 9.78 -9.14 -8.66
CA ILE A 120 8.90 -8.36 -9.55
C ILE A 120 8.66 -7.01 -8.88
N ILE A 121 8.98 -5.93 -9.58
CA ILE A 121 8.77 -4.57 -9.11
C ILE A 121 7.65 -3.95 -9.90
N MET A 122 6.64 -3.44 -9.20
CA MET A 122 5.48 -2.77 -9.78
C MET A 122 5.38 -1.34 -9.26
N SER A 123 4.97 -0.44 -10.14
CA SER A 123 4.72 0.98 -9.80
C SER A 123 4.01 1.66 -10.95
N ALA A 124 3.15 2.62 -10.65
CA ALA A 124 2.57 3.51 -11.65
C ALA A 124 3.65 4.41 -12.30
N THR A 125 4.63 4.83 -11.52
CA THR A 125 5.69 5.77 -11.89
C THR A 125 7.07 5.15 -11.67
N LEU A 126 7.32 3.97 -12.29
CA LEU A 126 8.59 3.27 -12.13
C LEU A 126 9.75 4.07 -12.74
N PRO A 127 10.76 4.44 -11.96
CA PRO A 127 11.94 5.10 -12.47
C PRO A 127 12.80 4.14 -13.30
N ASN A 128 13.79 4.68 -14.00
CA ASN A 128 14.77 3.86 -14.68
C ASN A 128 15.73 3.24 -13.65
N LEU A 129 15.49 1.97 -13.31
CA LEU A 129 16.28 1.23 -12.31
C LEU A 129 17.75 1.05 -12.73
N GLU A 130 18.02 0.99 -14.03
CA GLU A 130 19.39 0.83 -14.54
C GLU A 130 20.23 2.08 -14.24
N LEU A 131 19.66 3.27 -14.45
CA LEU A 131 20.32 4.54 -14.13
C LEU A 131 20.57 4.69 -12.62
N LEU A 132 19.62 4.26 -11.79
CA LEU A 132 19.76 4.34 -10.33
C LEU A 132 20.86 3.46 -9.76
N THR A 133 21.26 2.43 -10.50
CA THR A 133 22.27 1.46 -10.08
C THR A 133 23.57 1.57 -10.89
N ASN A 134 23.77 2.67 -11.61
CA ASN A 134 24.91 2.85 -12.51
C ASN A 134 25.09 1.67 -13.48
N ASN A 135 23.99 1.18 -14.05
CA ASN A 135 23.92 0.01 -14.94
C ASN A 135 24.35 -1.34 -14.31
N ASN A 136 24.47 -1.40 -13.00
CA ASN A 136 24.81 -2.65 -12.31
C ASN A 136 23.62 -3.63 -12.19
N ALA A 137 22.37 -3.16 -12.31
CA ALA A 137 21.19 -4.01 -12.30
C ALA A 137 20.42 -3.85 -13.61
N LYS A 138 20.32 -4.95 -14.37
CA LYS A 138 19.45 -5.01 -15.55
C LYS A 138 18.07 -5.49 -15.12
N ALA A 139 17.04 -4.74 -15.49
CA ALA A 139 15.65 -5.10 -15.26
C ALA A 139 15.02 -5.60 -16.57
N VAL A 140 14.31 -6.73 -16.50
CA VAL A 140 13.53 -7.23 -17.64
C VAL A 140 12.11 -6.66 -17.54
N ARG A 141 11.66 -6.00 -18.61
CA ARG A 141 10.28 -5.52 -18.68
C ARG A 141 9.35 -6.68 -18.93
N LEU A 142 8.41 -6.92 -18.01
CA LEU A 142 7.38 -7.95 -18.20
C LEU A 142 6.32 -7.53 -19.24
N ILE A 143 6.10 -6.23 -19.42
CA ILE A 143 5.16 -5.69 -20.40
C ILE A 143 5.94 -4.86 -21.42
N ASN A 144 6.06 -5.38 -22.64
CA ASN A 144 6.85 -4.75 -23.69
C ASN A 144 6.14 -3.53 -24.32
N ASN A 145 4.81 -3.54 -24.41
CA ASN A 145 4.03 -2.47 -25.01
C ASN A 145 3.07 -1.84 -24.00
N ARG A 146 3.61 -0.97 -23.11
CA ARG A 146 2.82 -0.24 -22.13
C ARG A 146 1.77 0.67 -22.75
N GLU A 147 2.11 1.33 -23.86
CA GLU A 147 1.26 2.31 -24.52
C GLU A 147 -0.06 1.70 -25.00
N LYS A 148 -0.05 0.44 -25.44
CA LYS A 148 -1.26 -0.28 -25.81
C LYS A 148 -2.28 -0.34 -24.67
N TYR A 149 -1.82 -0.48 -23.43
CA TYR A 149 -2.68 -0.56 -22.24
C TYR A 149 -3.13 0.83 -21.79
N PHE A 150 -2.20 1.80 -21.74
CA PHE A 150 -2.53 3.17 -21.33
C PHE A 150 -3.48 3.86 -22.32
N ASN A 151 -3.31 3.61 -23.62
CA ASN A 151 -4.15 4.20 -24.66
C ASN A 151 -5.40 3.37 -24.97
N HIS A 152 -5.65 2.30 -24.20
CA HIS A 152 -6.86 1.51 -24.40
C HIS A 152 -8.11 2.38 -24.11
N ARG A 153 -9.12 2.26 -24.97
CA ARG A 153 -10.34 3.11 -24.91
C ARG A 153 -11.03 3.13 -23.54
N MET A 154 -10.88 2.09 -22.73
CA MET A 154 -11.43 2.03 -21.36
C MET A 154 -10.70 2.97 -20.40
N PHE A 155 -9.47 3.35 -20.69
CA PHE A 155 -8.62 4.18 -19.83
C PHE A 155 -8.30 5.53 -20.46
N ALA A 156 -8.33 5.61 -21.78
CA ALA A 156 -8.14 6.86 -22.51
C ALA A 156 -9.24 7.86 -22.11
N ASN A 157 -8.84 9.11 -21.93
CA ASN A 157 -9.74 10.23 -21.60
C ASN A 157 -10.46 10.13 -20.22
N ARG A 158 -10.05 9.25 -19.33
CA ARG A 158 -10.60 9.20 -17.96
C ARG A 158 -10.19 10.40 -17.12
N VAL A 159 -9.05 10.99 -17.42
CA VAL A 159 -8.47 12.12 -16.71
C VAL A 159 -8.17 13.23 -17.67
N LYS A 160 -8.65 14.43 -17.36
CA LYS A 160 -8.26 15.66 -18.02
C LYS A 160 -7.34 16.43 -17.05
N VAL A 161 -6.10 16.63 -17.45
CA VAL A 161 -5.13 17.36 -16.61
C VAL A 161 -5.15 18.82 -17.01
N ASN A 162 -5.25 19.70 -15.99
CA ASN A 162 -5.09 21.14 -16.15
C ASN A 162 -3.79 21.56 -15.45
N TYR A 163 -2.93 22.26 -16.16
CA TYR A 163 -1.63 22.74 -15.69
C TYR A 163 -1.58 24.26 -15.44
N GLU A 164 -2.72 24.96 -15.47
CA GLU A 164 -2.76 26.42 -15.36
C GLU A 164 -2.14 26.94 -14.04
N LEU A 165 -2.27 26.16 -12.98
CA LEU A 165 -1.72 26.49 -11.66
C LEU A 165 -0.31 25.94 -11.43
N LEU A 166 0.23 25.14 -12.36
CA LEU A 166 1.56 24.56 -12.20
C LEU A 166 2.63 25.66 -12.26
N ASN A 167 3.59 25.59 -11.35
CA ASN A 167 4.70 26.54 -11.20
C ASN A 167 4.29 27.99 -10.79
N ARG A 168 3.02 28.19 -10.41
CA ARG A 168 2.57 29.44 -9.81
C ARG A 168 2.66 29.35 -8.27
N LYS A 169 3.04 30.46 -7.65
CA LYS A 169 2.90 30.63 -6.20
C LYS A 169 1.47 31.08 -5.93
N ILE A 170 0.66 30.19 -5.42
CA ILE A 170 -0.75 30.42 -5.15
C ILE A 170 -0.91 30.62 -3.64
N GLY A 171 -1.60 31.69 -3.24
CA GLY A 171 -2.02 31.91 -1.85
C GLY A 171 -3.24 31.08 -1.50
N ILE A 172 -3.52 30.97 -0.19
CA ILE A 172 -4.69 30.23 0.34
C ILE A 172 -5.99 30.80 -0.24
N ALA A 173 -6.16 32.10 -0.27
CA ALA A 173 -7.35 32.75 -0.80
C ALA A 173 -7.57 32.49 -2.31
N GLU A 174 -6.52 32.51 -3.12
CA GLU A 174 -6.60 32.21 -4.56
C GLU A 174 -6.98 30.73 -4.78
N LEU A 175 -6.44 29.82 -3.97
CA LEU A 175 -6.79 28.40 -4.03
C LEU A 175 -8.23 28.17 -3.63
N GLU A 176 -8.70 28.83 -2.58
CA GLU A 176 -10.08 28.79 -2.10
C GLU A 176 -11.05 29.26 -3.19
N GLU A 177 -10.79 30.43 -3.80
CA GLU A 177 -11.61 30.95 -4.89
C GLU A 177 -11.69 29.97 -6.06
N HIS A 178 -10.56 29.38 -6.43
CA HIS A 178 -10.51 28.40 -7.51
C HIS A 178 -11.34 27.15 -7.19
N ILE A 179 -11.32 26.68 -5.96
CA ILE A 179 -12.09 25.50 -5.52
C ILE A 179 -13.59 25.81 -5.47
N LEU A 180 -13.98 26.94 -4.91
CA LEU A 180 -15.38 27.36 -4.81
C LEU A 180 -16.04 27.55 -6.17
N GLN A 181 -15.31 27.85 -7.23
CA GLN A 181 -15.82 27.84 -8.60
C GLN A 181 -16.29 26.46 -9.06
N HIS A 182 -15.86 25.38 -8.39
CA HIS A 182 -16.18 23.99 -8.73
C HIS A 182 -17.02 23.30 -7.66
N LYS A 183 -17.68 24.04 -6.77
CA LYS A 183 -18.42 23.55 -5.60
C LYS A 183 -19.48 22.47 -5.89
N ASN A 184 -19.99 22.39 -7.12
CA ASN A 184 -20.98 21.39 -7.54
C ASN A 184 -20.36 20.04 -7.89
N LYS A 185 -19.20 19.71 -7.35
CA LYS A 185 -18.46 18.48 -7.62
C LYS A 185 -17.90 17.89 -6.34
N ARG A 186 -17.46 16.65 -6.44
CA ARG A 186 -16.59 16.09 -5.41
C ARG A 186 -15.17 16.55 -5.71
N ILE A 187 -14.56 17.21 -4.77
CA ILE A 187 -13.23 17.80 -4.88
C ILE A 187 -12.33 17.13 -3.85
N LEU A 188 -11.21 16.58 -4.28
CA LEU A 188 -10.14 16.09 -3.42
C LEU A 188 -8.94 17.03 -3.53
N ILE A 189 -8.49 17.54 -2.40
CA ILE A 189 -7.31 18.40 -2.31
C ILE A 189 -6.25 17.67 -1.50
N GLU A 190 -5.08 17.49 -2.06
CA GLU A 190 -3.98 16.80 -1.39
C GLU A 190 -2.88 17.80 -1.02
N PHE A 191 -2.52 17.83 0.26
CA PHE A 191 -1.43 18.63 0.78
C PHE A 191 -0.26 17.75 1.22
N ILE A 192 0.97 18.21 0.94
CA ILE A 192 2.19 17.52 1.38
C ILE A 192 2.37 17.63 2.90
N ARG A 193 1.93 18.74 3.50
CA ARG A 193 2.09 19.01 4.93
C ARG A 193 0.74 19.01 5.64
N LYS A 194 0.67 18.34 6.79
CA LYS A 194 -0.50 18.34 7.67
C LYS A 194 -0.93 19.76 8.04
N SER A 195 0.02 20.62 8.47
CA SER A 195 -0.28 22.00 8.86
C SER A 195 -0.95 22.81 7.75
N SER A 196 -0.53 22.61 6.49
CA SER A 196 -1.16 23.27 5.35
C SER A 196 -2.55 22.79 5.06
N ALA A 197 -2.82 21.50 5.29
CA ALA A 197 -4.15 20.92 5.16
C ALA A 197 -5.10 21.48 6.26
N GLU A 198 -4.62 21.55 7.49
CA GLU A 198 -5.38 22.08 8.63
C GLU A 198 -5.69 23.58 8.47
N GLU A 199 -4.70 24.35 8.04
CA GLU A 199 -4.86 25.79 7.77
C GLU A 199 -5.88 26.02 6.65
N PHE A 200 -5.77 25.29 5.56
CA PHE A 200 -6.71 25.40 4.45
C PHE A 200 -8.12 24.93 4.84
N TYR A 201 -8.22 23.84 5.60
CA TYR A 201 -9.50 23.34 6.11
C TYR A 201 -10.24 24.38 6.97
N ALA A 202 -9.52 25.06 7.87
CA ALA A 202 -10.09 26.12 8.68
C ALA A 202 -10.67 27.25 7.81
N HIS A 203 -9.92 27.69 6.79
CA HIS A 203 -10.36 28.73 5.85
C HIS A 203 -11.60 28.32 5.05
N ILE A 204 -11.53 27.17 4.37
CA ILE A 204 -12.60 26.78 3.44
C ILE A 204 -13.87 26.35 4.15
N SER A 205 -13.78 25.87 5.40
CA SER A 205 -14.94 25.46 6.19
C SER A 205 -15.86 26.63 6.54
N GLU A 206 -15.36 27.85 6.56
CA GLU A 206 -16.14 29.06 6.84
C GLU A 206 -16.91 29.56 5.61
N SER A 207 -16.36 29.33 4.41
CA SER A 207 -16.89 29.89 3.16
C SER A 207 -17.59 28.86 2.26
N ALA A 208 -17.36 27.57 2.47
CA ALA A 208 -17.99 26.52 1.69
C ALA A 208 -19.45 26.29 2.11
N GLU A 209 -20.35 26.26 1.11
CA GLU A 209 -21.76 25.92 1.30
C GLU A 209 -21.99 24.39 1.31
N CYS A 210 -20.99 23.59 0.95
CA CYS A 210 -21.03 22.14 0.93
C CYS A 210 -20.22 21.55 2.10
N PRO A 211 -20.45 20.28 2.46
CA PRO A 211 -19.67 19.62 3.51
C PRO A 211 -18.19 19.59 3.17
N VAL A 212 -17.34 19.96 4.13
CA VAL A 212 -15.88 19.84 4.03
C VAL A 212 -15.41 18.76 4.99
N ARG A 213 -14.49 17.92 4.55
CA ARG A 213 -13.93 16.82 5.35
C ARG A 213 -12.39 16.88 5.32
N LEU A 214 -11.80 16.69 6.49
CA LEU A 214 -10.33 16.65 6.63
C LEU A 214 -9.89 15.24 7.06
N ILE A 215 -8.92 14.68 6.33
CA ILE A 215 -8.21 13.45 6.72
C ILE A 215 -6.72 13.77 6.82
N THR A 216 -6.13 13.49 7.97
CA THR A 216 -4.69 13.68 8.19
C THR A 216 -3.99 12.36 8.55
N GLY A 217 -2.67 12.41 8.72
CA GLY A 217 -1.90 11.27 9.21
C GLY A 217 -2.33 10.81 10.62
N ASP A 218 -2.88 11.71 11.43
CA ASP A 218 -3.28 11.44 12.83
C ASP A 218 -4.72 10.90 12.93
N SER A 219 -5.52 10.98 11.84
CA SER A 219 -6.88 10.44 11.83
C SER A 219 -6.85 8.92 12.04
N SER A 220 -7.68 8.43 12.97
CA SER A 220 -7.81 7.01 13.25
C SER A 220 -8.35 6.22 12.05
N ILE A 221 -8.16 4.91 12.05
CA ILE A 221 -8.66 4.03 10.98
C ILE A 221 -10.19 4.08 10.93
N GLN A 222 -10.85 4.15 12.10
CA GLN A 222 -12.31 4.20 12.17
C GLN A 222 -12.83 5.53 11.63
N GLU A 223 -12.27 6.64 12.07
CA GLU A 223 -12.61 7.97 11.59
C GLU A 223 -12.49 8.11 10.07
N ARG A 224 -11.41 7.59 9.48
CA ARG A 224 -11.24 7.58 8.02
C ARG A 224 -12.31 6.77 7.31
N LYS A 225 -12.70 5.61 7.87
CA LYS A 225 -13.77 4.77 7.30
C LYS A 225 -15.11 5.47 7.36
N ASP A 226 -15.40 6.13 8.46
CA ASP A 226 -16.67 6.84 8.65
C ASP A 226 -16.76 8.04 7.68
N ILE A 227 -15.67 8.81 7.53
CA ILE A 227 -15.62 9.91 6.55
C ILE A 227 -15.79 9.38 5.11
N ILE A 228 -15.12 8.28 4.74
CA ILE A 228 -15.24 7.70 3.40
C ILE A 228 -16.66 7.21 3.14
N ALA A 229 -17.30 6.56 4.12
CA ALA A 229 -18.68 6.10 4.00
C ALA A 229 -19.65 7.26 3.85
N ASP A 230 -19.45 8.36 4.58
CA ASP A 230 -20.23 9.59 4.42
C ASP A 230 -20.11 10.17 3.02
N ILE A 231 -18.86 10.30 2.51
CA ILE A 231 -18.58 10.86 1.19
C ILE A 231 -19.22 10.03 0.08
N GLU A 232 -19.31 8.71 0.21
CA GLU A 232 -19.92 7.84 -0.81
C GLU A 232 -21.39 8.21 -1.07
N ASN A 233 -22.07 8.74 -0.07
CA ASN A 233 -23.48 9.14 -0.14
C ASN A 233 -23.69 10.62 -0.52
N MET A 234 -22.63 11.42 -0.63
CA MET A 234 -22.69 12.83 -0.96
C MET A 234 -22.50 13.07 -2.45
N GLN A 235 -23.24 14.00 -3.04
CA GLN A 235 -23.04 14.43 -4.43
C GLN A 235 -21.95 15.51 -4.52
N GLU A 236 -21.87 16.37 -3.52
CA GLU A 236 -20.96 17.50 -3.43
C GLU A 236 -20.21 17.42 -2.10
N VAL A 237 -18.90 17.54 -2.15
CA VAL A 237 -18.02 17.53 -0.95
C VAL A 237 -16.63 18.03 -1.31
N ILE A 238 -15.99 18.70 -0.38
CA ILE A 238 -14.58 19.14 -0.44
C ILE A 238 -13.77 18.38 0.60
#